data_ad258c31c2c450e5538a711c99c2ff9d
#
_entry.id   ad258c31c2c450e5538a711c99c2ff9d
#
_cell.length_a   1.000
_cell.length_b   1.000
_cell.length_c   1.000
_cell.angle_alpha   90.00
_cell.angle_beta   90.00
_cell.angle_gamma   90.00
#
_symmetry.space_group_name_H-M   'P 1'
#
loop_
_entity.id
_entity.type
_entity.pdbx_description
1 polymer ?
#
loop_
_entity_poly.entity_id
_entity_poly.type
_entity_poly.pdbx_seq_one_letter_code
_entity_poly.pdbx_strand_id
1 'polypeptide(L)'
;LYFIKEKDSDGNPNYGLDTSGHYVLAKSMDELKEEGSVVLTGTDIKSAKSGSYQDSTTGANKNVVQLSMTKEGTEKFAEATKAAKEAEETIAIYYDGEIRSNVVGAQLGEEAISTSLMAGAIGLAIVFVFMCMVYLLPGLASSLALVIYTGLILVLLNAFDITLTLPGIAGIILGIGMAVDANVIIFARVKEELTAGKSVKSALNAGFHKAMSAILDGNITTLIAAAVLWLKGSGTVKGFAQTLALGIVVSMFTALVITRMIVYAFYAVGIRNPKLYGRIKEERAPIDFLGKRKIFFAVSVAVILIGFVFMGVNAGTGKGALNYSLEFKGGTSTNVTFDKAYTLKEIDETMIPDLEKVTDDPNIQVQTVANSNQVIFKTQTLDLEKREAFAKYMADEFGVEEKDITTENISSTVSSEMRVDAIIAVAIATVFMLLYIWLRFKDIRFATSAVVALIHDVLVVLAFYVIARISVGNTFIACMLTIVGYSINATIVIFDRIREEMKTKKRGEELDVLVNRCITRTLTRSIYTSLTTFVMVAVLFVMGVSSIKEFALPLMVGIICGAYSSVCIT
;
A
#
# COMPACT_ATOMS: atom_id res chain seq x y z
N LEU A 1 38.48 -7.69 8.98
CA LEU A 1 37.05 -7.88 8.95
C LEU A 1 36.71 -9.28 9.44
N TYR A 2 35.88 -9.40 10.46
CA TYR A 2 35.44 -10.66 11.03
C TYR A 2 33.93 -10.63 11.26
N PHE A 3 33.27 -11.78 11.11
CA PHE A 3 31.89 -11.99 11.48
C PHE A 3 31.85 -12.89 12.71
N ILE A 4 31.22 -12.43 13.78
CA ILE A 4 31.31 -13.03 15.12
C ILE A 4 29.92 -13.41 15.60
N LYS A 5 29.74 -14.64 16.09
CA LYS A 5 28.50 -15.09 16.75
C LYS A 5 28.29 -14.28 18.03
N GLU A 6 27.03 -14.09 18.41
CA GLU A 6 26.68 -13.36 19.64
C GLU A 6 27.21 -14.06 20.91
N LYS A 7 27.05 -15.39 20.96
CA LYS A 7 27.47 -16.21 22.09
C LYS A 7 28.41 -17.32 21.66
N ASP A 8 29.20 -17.78 22.60
CA ASP A 8 30.03 -18.97 22.46
C ASP A 8 29.22 -20.27 22.65
N SER A 9 29.87 -21.43 22.58
CA SER A 9 29.26 -22.75 22.80
C SER A 9 28.69 -22.97 24.19
N ASP A 10 29.13 -22.17 25.15
CA ASP A 10 28.75 -22.26 26.57
C ASP A 10 27.68 -21.20 26.94
N GLY A 11 27.22 -20.39 25.96
CA GLY A 11 26.20 -19.38 26.11
C GLY A 11 26.70 -18.03 26.63
N ASN A 12 28.03 -17.81 26.74
CA ASN A 12 28.57 -16.53 27.17
C ASN A 12 28.68 -15.55 26.01
N PRO A 13 28.39 -14.25 26.21
CA PRO A 13 28.45 -13.26 25.15
C PRO A 13 29.85 -13.05 24.61
N ASN A 14 30.00 -13.02 23.31
CA ASN A 14 31.25 -12.74 22.60
C ASN A 14 31.49 -11.24 22.40
N TYR A 15 30.44 -10.44 22.48
CA TYR A 15 30.50 -8.98 22.44
C TYR A 15 29.37 -8.40 23.29
N GLY A 16 29.52 -7.17 23.72
CA GLY A 16 28.55 -6.45 24.54
C GLY A 16 28.80 -4.96 24.47
N LEU A 17 27.96 -4.19 25.17
CA LEU A 17 28.12 -2.74 25.26
C LEU A 17 29.13 -2.37 26.35
N ASP A 18 30.00 -1.42 26.06
CA ASP A 18 30.86 -0.78 27.06
C ASP A 18 30.08 0.30 27.85
N THR A 19 30.74 0.89 28.83
CA THR A 19 30.16 1.98 29.64
C THR A 19 29.83 3.25 28.86
N SER A 20 30.28 3.35 27.61
CA SER A 20 30.03 4.47 26.69
C SER A 20 28.98 4.13 25.65
N GLY A 21 28.38 2.93 25.71
CA GLY A 21 27.35 2.47 24.80
C GLY A 21 27.85 2.03 23.41
N HIS A 22 29.14 1.71 23.29
CA HIS A 22 29.71 1.11 22.09
C HIS A 22 29.81 -0.40 22.23
N TYR A 23 29.50 -1.13 21.18
CA TYR A 23 29.72 -2.56 21.15
C TYR A 23 31.21 -2.86 21.12
N VAL A 24 31.67 -3.60 22.11
CA VAL A 24 33.06 -4.06 22.25
C VAL A 24 33.10 -5.58 22.37
N LEU A 25 34.24 -6.17 22.00
CA LEU A 25 34.43 -7.59 22.19
C LEU A 25 34.56 -7.90 23.69
N ALA A 26 33.84 -8.92 24.13
CA ALA A 26 33.95 -9.43 25.50
C ALA A 26 35.20 -10.27 25.71
N LYS A 27 35.79 -10.81 24.62
CA LYS A 27 36.99 -11.64 24.59
C LYS A 27 37.97 -11.11 23.55
N SER A 28 39.21 -11.52 23.64
CA SER A 28 40.21 -11.19 22.62
C SER A 28 39.86 -11.87 21.27
N MET A 29 40.29 -11.28 20.16
CA MET A 29 40.02 -11.85 18.83
C MET A 29 40.67 -13.25 18.66
N ASP A 30 41.78 -13.52 19.33
CA ASP A 30 42.44 -14.82 19.24
C ASP A 30 41.68 -15.89 20.01
N GLU A 31 41.13 -15.58 21.17
CA GLU A 31 40.22 -16.46 21.91
C GLU A 31 38.95 -16.78 21.09
N LEU A 32 38.34 -15.77 20.48
CA LEU A 32 37.13 -15.96 19.63
C LEU A 32 37.40 -16.87 18.42
N LYS A 33 38.63 -16.84 17.86
CA LYS A 33 39.04 -17.75 16.78
C LYS A 33 39.22 -19.17 17.27
N GLU A 34 39.89 -19.35 18.42
CA GLU A 34 40.14 -20.66 19.00
C GLU A 34 38.83 -21.35 19.42
N GLU A 35 37.87 -20.61 19.94
CA GLU A 35 36.55 -21.12 20.33
C GLU A 35 35.60 -21.36 19.15
N GLY A 36 36.00 -20.97 17.93
CA GLY A 36 35.14 -21.11 16.74
C GLY A 36 33.92 -20.17 16.69
N SER A 37 34.00 -19.08 17.45
CA SER A 37 32.97 -18.02 17.46
C SER A 37 33.07 -17.08 16.24
N VAL A 38 34.19 -17.08 15.53
CA VAL A 38 34.39 -16.35 14.27
C VAL A 38 33.84 -17.17 13.10
N VAL A 39 32.80 -16.69 12.47
CA VAL A 39 32.11 -17.34 11.33
C VAL A 39 32.84 -17.13 10.02
N LEU A 40 33.21 -15.87 9.74
CA LEU A 40 33.91 -15.44 8.54
C LEU A 40 35.06 -14.51 8.86
N THR A 41 36.04 -14.56 8.00
CA THR A 41 37.20 -13.66 8.03
C THR A 41 37.29 -12.86 6.74
N GLY A 42 38.21 -11.91 6.68
CA GLY A 42 38.43 -11.12 5.46
C GLY A 42 38.78 -11.96 4.22
N THR A 43 39.34 -13.17 4.41
CA THR A 43 39.66 -14.10 3.32
C THR A 43 38.45 -14.75 2.68
N ASP A 44 37.33 -14.79 3.38
CA ASP A 44 36.03 -15.30 2.86
C ASP A 44 35.30 -14.24 2.00
N ILE A 45 35.83 -13.02 1.92
CA ILE A 45 35.28 -11.92 1.12
C ILE A 45 36.00 -11.85 -0.23
N LYS A 46 35.25 -12.01 -1.31
CA LYS A 46 35.76 -11.95 -2.67
C LYS A 46 35.99 -10.51 -3.15
N SER A 47 35.10 -9.61 -2.81
CA SER A 47 35.24 -8.18 -3.15
C SER A 47 34.40 -7.32 -2.22
N ALA A 48 34.84 -6.09 -2.03
CA ALA A 48 34.12 -5.04 -1.34
C ALA A 48 33.98 -3.84 -2.28
N LYS A 49 32.78 -3.30 -2.44
CA LYS A 49 32.49 -2.13 -3.27
C LYS A 49 31.77 -1.09 -2.46
N SER A 50 32.18 0.16 -2.57
CA SER A 50 31.41 1.27 -2.02
C SER A 50 30.14 1.45 -2.85
N GLY A 51 29.03 1.69 -2.18
CA GLY A 51 27.74 1.97 -2.79
C GLY A 51 26.94 2.90 -1.90
N SER A 52 25.83 3.39 -2.39
CA SER A 52 24.84 4.04 -1.56
C SER A 52 23.61 3.13 -1.48
N TYR A 53 23.13 2.93 -0.28
CA TYR A 53 21.88 2.23 -0.02
C TYR A 53 20.88 3.22 0.58
N GLN A 54 19.70 3.27 0.01
CA GLN A 54 18.62 4.03 0.62
C GLN A 54 17.95 3.15 1.66
N ASP A 55 18.06 3.56 2.90
CA ASP A 55 17.44 2.88 4.03
C ASP A 55 15.91 2.84 3.81
N SER A 56 15.35 1.64 3.77
CA SER A 56 13.94 1.44 3.46
C SER A 56 12.99 2.00 4.54
N THR A 57 13.50 2.20 5.75
CA THR A 57 12.73 2.70 6.88
C THR A 57 12.78 4.22 6.99
N THR A 58 13.97 4.79 6.80
CA THR A 58 14.20 6.24 6.99
C THR A 58 14.22 7.02 5.68
N GLY A 59 14.38 6.35 4.53
CA GLY A 59 14.58 6.97 3.23
C GLY A 59 15.94 7.66 3.06
N ALA A 60 16.77 7.68 4.08
CA ALA A 60 18.09 8.30 4.05
C ALA A 60 19.06 7.49 3.17
N ASN A 61 19.84 8.19 2.35
CA ASN A 61 20.94 7.54 1.64
C ASN A 61 22.07 7.27 2.60
N LYS A 62 22.35 6.01 2.87
CA LYS A 62 23.49 5.56 3.66
C LYS A 62 24.60 5.10 2.73
N ASN A 63 25.81 5.57 2.96
CA ASN A 63 26.99 4.99 2.32
C ASN A 63 27.21 3.60 2.90
N VAL A 64 27.25 2.61 2.04
CA VAL A 64 27.42 1.20 2.42
C VAL A 64 28.60 0.60 1.69
N VAL A 65 29.16 -0.42 2.29
CA VAL A 65 30.13 -1.28 1.62
C VAL A 65 29.41 -2.60 1.29
N GLN A 66 29.19 -2.84 0.01
CA GLN A 66 28.63 -4.09 -0.48
C GLN A 66 29.73 -5.14 -0.52
N LEU A 67 29.56 -6.20 0.26
CA LEU A 67 30.49 -7.31 0.31
C LEU A 67 29.98 -8.44 -0.58
N SER A 68 30.85 -8.96 -1.44
CA SER A 68 30.62 -10.21 -2.17
C SER A 68 31.50 -11.28 -1.57
N MET A 69 30.91 -12.38 -1.16
CA MET A 69 31.61 -13.49 -0.52
C MET A 69 32.16 -14.49 -1.54
N THR A 70 33.15 -15.27 -1.14
CA THR A 70 33.57 -16.47 -1.86
C THR A 70 32.47 -17.54 -1.79
N LYS A 71 32.55 -18.59 -2.59
CA LYS A 71 31.55 -19.68 -2.52
C LYS A 71 31.54 -20.32 -1.13
N GLU A 72 32.70 -20.59 -0.57
CA GLU A 72 32.85 -21.13 0.79
C GLU A 72 32.36 -20.15 1.85
N GLY A 73 32.66 -18.85 1.69
CA GLY A 73 32.15 -17.81 2.59
C GLY A 73 30.63 -17.70 2.56
N THR A 74 30.02 -17.84 1.40
CA THR A 74 28.55 -17.84 1.27
C THR A 74 27.91 -19.04 1.99
N GLU A 75 28.50 -20.24 1.85
CA GLU A 75 28.02 -21.45 2.52
C GLU A 75 28.14 -21.32 4.05
N LYS A 76 29.30 -20.90 4.56
CA LYS A 76 29.54 -20.65 5.99
C LYS A 76 28.58 -19.59 6.57
N PHE A 77 28.37 -18.50 5.83
CA PHE A 77 27.47 -17.42 6.27
C PHE A 77 26.01 -17.87 6.29
N ALA A 78 25.58 -18.64 5.29
CA ALA A 78 24.22 -19.20 5.24
C ALA A 78 23.96 -20.18 6.38
N GLU A 79 24.94 -21.04 6.71
CA GLU A 79 24.85 -21.98 7.84
C GLU A 79 24.82 -21.24 9.18
N ALA A 80 25.71 -20.26 9.36
CA ALA A 80 25.77 -19.49 10.60
C ALA A 80 24.53 -18.62 10.81
N THR A 81 24.02 -17.97 9.76
CA THR A 81 22.76 -17.18 9.86
C THR A 81 21.54 -18.05 10.11
N LYS A 82 21.53 -19.28 9.58
CA LYS A 82 20.49 -20.25 9.90
C LYS A 82 20.56 -20.68 11.37
N ALA A 83 21.76 -21.01 11.86
CA ALA A 83 21.97 -21.40 13.26
C ALA A 83 21.65 -20.23 14.22
N ALA A 84 22.08 -19.01 13.89
CA ALA A 84 21.77 -17.82 14.67
C ALA A 84 20.25 -17.55 14.70
N LYS A 85 19.55 -17.74 13.57
CA LYS A 85 18.08 -17.64 13.51
C LYS A 85 17.39 -18.67 14.39
N GLU A 86 17.87 -19.92 14.39
CA GLU A 86 17.31 -21.00 15.21
C GLU A 86 17.58 -20.79 16.72
N ALA A 87 18.69 -20.13 17.06
CA ALA A 87 19.08 -19.77 18.43
C ALA A 87 18.56 -18.41 18.89
N GLU A 88 17.90 -17.64 18.00
CA GLU A 88 17.48 -16.24 18.22
C GLU A 88 18.64 -15.30 18.57
N GLU A 89 19.79 -15.55 17.99
CA GLU A 89 21.05 -14.81 18.18
C GLU A 89 21.40 -13.94 16.98
N THR A 90 22.30 -12.98 17.17
CA THR A 90 22.79 -12.08 16.13
C THR A 90 24.21 -12.45 15.69
N ILE A 91 24.64 -11.91 14.54
CA ILE A 91 26.02 -11.98 14.06
C ILE A 91 26.54 -10.56 13.92
N ALA A 92 27.60 -10.22 14.68
CA ALA A 92 28.22 -8.90 14.60
C ALA A 92 29.32 -8.86 13.52
N ILE A 93 29.49 -7.70 12.91
CA ILE A 93 30.59 -7.41 11.99
C ILE A 93 31.63 -6.58 12.75
N TYR A 94 32.81 -7.14 12.94
CA TYR A 94 33.94 -6.47 13.56
C TYR A 94 34.94 -6.02 12.51
N TYR A 95 35.20 -4.71 12.47
CA TYR A 95 36.14 -4.11 11.53
C TYR A 95 36.91 -2.95 12.19
N ASP A 96 38.22 -2.98 12.06
CA ASP A 96 39.12 -1.90 12.51
C ASP A 96 38.95 -1.52 14.00
N GLY A 97 38.81 -2.55 14.85
CA GLY A 97 38.67 -2.34 16.30
C GLY A 97 37.24 -2.04 16.79
N GLU A 98 36.25 -1.98 15.90
CA GLU A 98 34.85 -1.65 16.25
C GLU A 98 33.84 -2.65 15.69
N ILE A 99 32.75 -2.86 16.43
CA ILE A 99 31.57 -3.58 15.92
C ILE A 99 30.68 -2.61 15.16
N ARG A 100 30.45 -2.89 13.87
CA ARG A 100 29.80 -1.97 12.95
C ARG A 100 28.35 -2.32 12.65
N SER A 101 27.91 -3.56 12.85
CA SER A 101 26.55 -3.98 12.50
C SER A 101 26.15 -5.26 13.22
N ASN A 102 24.88 -5.33 13.62
CA ASN A 102 24.23 -6.54 14.08
C ASN A 102 23.26 -7.03 12.99
N VAL A 103 23.21 -8.34 12.75
CA VAL A 103 22.22 -8.94 11.83
C VAL A 103 21.03 -9.41 12.67
N VAL A 104 19.90 -8.74 12.54
CA VAL A 104 18.64 -9.11 13.21
C VAL A 104 17.81 -10.02 12.30
N GLY A 105 17.29 -11.12 12.83
CA GLY A 105 16.49 -12.10 12.07
C GLY A 105 15.15 -11.55 11.55
N ALA A 106 14.71 -12.08 10.40
CA ALA A 106 13.58 -11.57 9.60
C ALA A 106 12.20 -12.17 10.01
N GLN A 107 11.94 -12.46 11.26
CA GLN A 107 10.74 -13.20 11.70
C GLN A 107 9.42 -12.48 11.37
N LEU A 108 9.34 -11.15 11.53
CA LEU A 108 8.16 -10.34 11.21
C LEU A 108 7.82 -10.28 9.71
N GLY A 109 8.81 -10.44 8.82
CA GLY A 109 8.60 -10.40 7.37
C GLY A 109 7.91 -11.66 6.83
N GLU A 110 8.21 -12.83 7.37
CA GLU A 110 7.70 -14.12 6.88
C GLU A 110 6.20 -14.30 7.16
N GLU A 111 5.75 -13.92 8.35
CA GLU A 111 4.32 -13.95 8.71
C GLU A 111 3.51 -12.95 7.88
N ALA A 112 4.02 -11.73 7.70
CA ALA A 112 3.38 -10.71 6.88
C ALA A 112 3.26 -11.12 5.40
N ILE A 113 4.27 -11.78 4.84
CA ILE A 113 4.25 -12.31 3.47
C ILE A 113 3.22 -13.44 3.36
N SER A 114 3.26 -14.42 4.27
CA SER A 114 2.36 -15.57 4.28
C SER A 114 0.90 -15.16 4.38
N THR A 115 0.55 -14.32 5.34
CA THR A 115 -0.83 -13.83 5.54
C THR A 115 -1.31 -12.98 4.37
N SER A 116 -0.44 -12.16 3.78
CA SER A 116 -0.78 -11.33 2.63
C SER A 116 -0.97 -12.16 1.35
N LEU A 117 -0.16 -13.18 1.12
CA LEU A 117 -0.33 -14.11 0.00
C LEU A 117 -1.65 -14.88 0.12
N MET A 118 -2.00 -15.33 1.33
CA MET A 118 -3.29 -15.97 1.60
C MET A 118 -4.46 -15.00 1.36
N ALA A 119 -4.35 -13.76 1.81
CA ALA A 119 -5.34 -12.71 1.54
C ALA A 119 -5.50 -12.46 0.04
N GLY A 120 -4.39 -12.38 -0.69
CA GLY A 120 -4.39 -12.25 -2.16
C GLY A 120 -5.08 -13.41 -2.85
N ALA A 121 -4.81 -14.65 -2.44
CA ALA A 121 -5.43 -15.85 -3.01
C ALA A 121 -6.95 -15.91 -2.73
N ILE A 122 -7.38 -15.59 -1.50
CA ILE A 122 -8.81 -15.55 -1.14
C ILE A 122 -9.51 -14.44 -1.90
N GLY A 123 -8.93 -13.23 -1.95
CA GLY A 123 -9.48 -12.12 -2.71
C GLY A 123 -9.62 -12.46 -4.20
N LEU A 124 -8.58 -13.05 -4.79
CA LEU A 124 -8.60 -13.54 -6.17
C LEU A 124 -9.74 -14.55 -6.41
N ALA A 125 -9.94 -15.51 -5.50
CA ALA A 125 -11.00 -16.49 -5.60
C ALA A 125 -12.41 -15.85 -5.53
N ILE A 126 -12.61 -14.90 -4.61
CA ILE A 126 -13.89 -14.16 -4.50
C ILE A 126 -14.17 -13.37 -5.78
N VAL A 127 -13.18 -12.64 -6.30
CA VAL A 127 -13.31 -11.86 -7.54
C VAL A 127 -13.52 -12.79 -8.74
N PHE A 128 -12.85 -13.93 -8.80
CA PHE A 128 -13.08 -14.95 -9.83
C PHE A 128 -14.55 -15.40 -9.87
N VAL A 129 -15.11 -15.80 -8.72
CA VAL A 129 -16.51 -16.21 -8.60
C VAL A 129 -17.46 -15.06 -8.98
N PHE A 130 -17.18 -13.85 -8.49
CA PHE A 130 -17.97 -12.65 -8.83
C PHE A 130 -18.02 -12.40 -10.35
N MET A 131 -16.87 -12.44 -11.01
CA MET A 131 -16.78 -12.20 -12.45
C MET A 131 -17.52 -13.28 -13.25
N CYS A 132 -17.41 -14.54 -12.87
CA CYS A 132 -18.15 -15.63 -13.50
C CYS A 132 -19.68 -15.49 -13.32
N MET A 133 -20.14 -15.07 -12.13
CA MET A 133 -21.58 -14.88 -11.87
C MET A 133 -22.16 -13.68 -12.62
N VAL A 134 -21.41 -12.58 -12.72
CA VAL A 134 -21.91 -11.32 -13.31
C VAL A 134 -21.78 -11.31 -14.82
N TYR A 135 -20.63 -11.77 -15.36
CA TYR A 135 -20.29 -11.66 -16.78
C TYR A 135 -20.30 -13.00 -17.53
N LEU A 136 -20.61 -14.11 -16.84
CA LEU A 136 -20.71 -15.46 -17.42
C LEU A 136 -19.41 -15.85 -18.18
N LEU A 137 -19.52 -16.17 -19.47
CA LEU A 137 -18.40 -16.63 -20.29
C LEU A 137 -17.26 -15.58 -20.44
N PRO A 138 -17.51 -14.30 -20.72
CA PRO A 138 -16.50 -13.25 -20.62
C PRO A 138 -15.89 -13.14 -19.22
N GLY A 139 -16.69 -13.34 -18.17
CA GLY A 139 -16.22 -13.37 -16.78
C GLY A 139 -15.23 -14.50 -16.54
N LEU A 140 -15.49 -15.70 -17.06
CA LEU A 140 -14.55 -16.82 -17.00
C LEU A 140 -13.25 -16.48 -17.74
N ALA A 141 -13.34 -15.86 -18.93
CA ALA A 141 -12.16 -15.46 -19.69
C ALA A 141 -11.29 -14.46 -18.93
N SER A 142 -11.91 -13.44 -18.32
CA SER A 142 -11.19 -12.45 -17.51
C SER A 142 -10.61 -13.05 -16.23
N SER A 143 -11.28 -14.00 -15.62
CA SER A 143 -10.79 -14.71 -14.43
C SER A 143 -9.55 -15.56 -14.75
N LEU A 144 -9.54 -16.25 -15.90
CA LEU A 144 -8.35 -16.95 -16.38
C LEU A 144 -7.21 -15.98 -16.69
N ALA A 145 -7.52 -14.85 -17.34
CA ALA A 145 -6.54 -13.80 -17.61
C ALA A 145 -5.98 -13.19 -16.30
N LEU A 146 -6.78 -13.11 -15.23
CA LEU A 146 -6.36 -12.61 -13.92
C LEU A 146 -5.38 -13.58 -13.22
N VAL A 147 -5.56 -14.88 -13.38
CA VAL A 147 -4.57 -15.87 -12.93
C VAL A 147 -3.24 -15.71 -13.67
N ILE A 148 -3.31 -15.52 -15.00
CA ILE A 148 -2.12 -15.25 -15.82
C ILE A 148 -1.45 -13.91 -15.41
N TYR A 149 -2.25 -12.88 -15.13
CA TYR A 149 -1.78 -11.59 -14.59
C TYR A 149 -0.95 -11.79 -13.32
N THR A 150 -1.49 -12.55 -12.37
CA THR A 150 -0.80 -12.80 -11.09
C THR A 150 0.52 -13.53 -11.31
N GLY A 151 0.53 -14.55 -12.18
CA GLY A 151 1.76 -15.25 -12.56
C GLY A 151 2.79 -14.34 -13.24
N LEU A 152 2.34 -13.48 -14.17
CA LEU A 152 3.22 -12.51 -14.85
C LEU A 152 3.82 -11.49 -13.88
N ILE A 153 3.05 -10.98 -12.92
CA ILE A 153 3.57 -10.07 -11.89
C ILE A 153 4.70 -10.73 -11.12
N LEU A 154 4.51 -11.96 -10.64
CA LEU A 154 5.54 -12.68 -9.86
C LEU A 154 6.81 -12.90 -10.71
N VAL A 155 6.66 -13.28 -11.98
CA VAL A 155 7.80 -13.46 -12.89
C VAL A 155 8.53 -12.14 -13.12
N LEU A 156 7.81 -11.04 -13.34
CA LEU A 156 8.42 -9.74 -13.62
C LEU A 156 9.06 -9.12 -12.36
N LEU A 157 8.50 -9.32 -11.17
CA LEU A 157 9.12 -8.91 -9.91
C LEU A 157 10.49 -9.57 -9.75
N ASN A 158 10.58 -10.87 -10.03
CA ASN A 158 11.84 -11.60 -9.99
C ASN A 158 12.79 -11.17 -11.12
N ALA A 159 12.28 -10.98 -12.34
CA ALA A 159 13.09 -10.60 -13.49
C ALA A 159 13.72 -9.21 -13.39
N PHE A 160 13.05 -8.26 -12.74
CA PHE A 160 13.52 -6.89 -12.51
C PHE A 160 14.18 -6.69 -11.14
N ASP A 161 14.35 -7.75 -10.36
CA ASP A 161 14.91 -7.71 -9.00
C ASP A 161 14.26 -6.65 -8.11
N ILE A 162 12.91 -6.57 -8.18
CA ILE A 162 12.15 -5.58 -7.41
C ILE A 162 11.99 -6.07 -5.98
N THR A 163 12.54 -5.30 -5.04
CA THR A 163 12.41 -5.59 -3.61
C THR A 163 10.95 -5.50 -3.16
N LEU A 164 10.43 -6.59 -2.63
CA LEU A 164 9.06 -6.68 -2.16
C LEU A 164 8.96 -6.08 -0.76
N THR A 165 8.32 -4.92 -0.64
CA THR A 165 8.02 -4.26 0.64
C THR A 165 6.59 -4.58 1.10
N LEU A 166 6.26 -4.42 2.40
CA LEU A 166 4.89 -4.63 2.90
C LEU A 166 3.84 -3.80 2.14
N PRO A 167 4.03 -2.49 1.94
CA PRO A 167 3.16 -1.72 1.05
C PRO A 167 3.19 -2.21 -0.40
N GLY A 168 4.33 -2.73 -0.88
CA GLY A 168 4.46 -3.33 -2.21
C GLY A 168 3.56 -4.55 -2.40
N ILE A 169 3.45 -5.41 -1.40
CA ILE A 169 2.50 -6.55 -1.42
C ILE A 169 1.06 -6.03 -1.49
N ALA A 170 0.73 -5.01 -0.69
CA ALA A 170 -0.59 -4.37 -0.76
C ALA A 170 -0.85 -3.76 -2.16
N GLY A 171 0.18 -3.19 -2.81
CA GLY A 171 0.13 -2.70 -4.19
C GLY A 171 -0.18 -3.79 -5.21
N ILE A 172 0.38 -4.99 -5.07
CA ILE A 172 0.08 -6.14 -5.93
C ILE A 172 -1.39 -6.56 -5.74
N ILE A 173 -1.85 -6.70 -4.50
CA ILE A 173 -3.23 -7.12 -4.19
C ILE A 173 -4.24 -6.08 -4.71
N LEU A 174 -3.95 -4.80 -4.53
CA LEU A 174 -4.72 -3.72 -5.12
C LEU A 174 -4.70 -3.80 -6.65
N GLY A 175 -3.54 -4.08 -7.25
CA GLY A 175 -3.36 -4.28 -8.67
C GLY A 175 -4.22 -5.40 -9.24
N ILE A 176 -4.43 -6.50 -8.50
CA ILE A 176 -5.37 -7.56 -8.87
C ILE A 176 -6.81 -7.00 -8.96
N GLY A 177 -7.23 -6.18 -7.99
CA GLY A 177 -8.54 -5.51 -8.02
C GLY A 177 -8.70 -4.62 -9.25
N MET A 178 -7.71 -3.78 -9.54
CA MET A 178 -7.71 -2.87 -10.70
C MET A 178 -7.57 -3.60 -12.05
N ALA A 179 -6.94 -4.78 -12.09
CA ALA A 179 -6.83 -5.57 -13.32
C ALA A 179 -8.20 -6.06 -13.83
N VAL A 180 -9.18 -6.16 -12.95
CA VAL A 180 -10.56 -6.51 -13.31
C VAL A 180 -11.30 -5.32 -13.94
N ASP A 181 -10.97 -4.09 -13.55
CA ASP A 181 -11.69 -2.88 -13.97
C ASP A 181 -11.73 -2.72 -15.50
N ALA A 182 -10.61 -2.96 -16.17
CA ALA A 182 -10.53 -2.92 -17.63
C ALA A 182 -11.49 -3.93 -18.28
N ASN A 183 -11.57 -5.15 -17.72
CA ASN A 183 -12.47 -6.19 -18.21
C ASN A 183 -13.95 -5.82 -17.98
N VAL A 184 -14.27 -5.24 -16.83
CA VAL A 184 -15.64 -4.73 -16.52
C VAL A 184 -16.05 -3.66 -17.53
N ILE A 185 -15.16 -2.73 -17.89
CA ILE A 185 -15.40 -1.70 -18.91
C ILE A 185 -15.67 -2.33 -20.28
N ILE A 186 -14.82 -3.29 -20.71
CA ILE A 186 -14.97 -3.99 -21.99
C ILE A 186 -16.31 -4.73 -22.04
N PHE A 187 -16.64 -5.51 -21.01
CA PHE A 187 -17.84 -6.34 -21.02
C PHE A 187 -19.12 -5.53 -20.89
N ALA A 188 -19.08 -4.38 -20.22
CA ALA A 188 -20.19 -3.44 -20.23
C ALA A 188 -20.47 -2.94 -21.66
N ARG A 189 -19.43 -2.57 -22.42
CA ARG A 189 -19.57 -2.16 -23.83
C ARG A 189 -20.01 -3.29 -24.74
N VAL A 190 -19.49 -4.52 -24.56
CA VAL A 190 -19.95 -5.71 -25.31
C VAL A 190 -21.43 -5.94 -25.08
N LYS A 191 -21.89 -5.82 -23.83
CA LYS A 191 -23.30 -5.96 -23.49
C LYS A 191 -24.17 -4.89 -24.13
N GLU A 192 -23.75 -3.62 -24.15
CA GLU A 192 -24.43 -2.53 -24.84
C GLU A 192 -24.62 -2.87 -26.34
N GLU A 193 -23.57 -3.36 -27.00
CA GLU A 193 -23.59 -3.72 -28.42
C GLU A 193 -24.49 -4.95 -28.71
N LEU A 194 -24.52 -5.93 -27.78
CA LEU A 194 -25.44 -7.07 -27.89
C LEU A 194 -26.89 -6.64 -27.70
N THR A 195 -27.16 -5.70 -26.78
CA THR A 195 -28.51 -5.14 -26.57
C THR A 195 -28.98 -4.35 -27.80
N ALA A 196 -28.03 -3.72 -28.53
CA ALA A 196 -28.31 -3.05 -29.81
C ALA A 196 -28.53 -4.03 -30.99
N GLY A 197 -28.60 -5.36 -30.74
CA GLY A 197 -28.90 -6.39 -31.74
C GLY A 197 -27.72 -6.85 -32.59
N LYS A 198 -26.47 -6.51 -32.24
CA LYS A 198 -25.30 -6.96 -32.99
C LYS A 198 -24.98 -8.43 -32.72
N SER A 199 -24.41 -9.11 -33.72
CA SER A 199 -23.86 -10.45 -33.52
C SER A 199 -22.75 -10.46 -32.49
N VAL A 200 -22.53 -11.61 -31.81
CA VAL A 200 -21.51 -11.76 -30.76
C VAL A 200 -20.11 -11.30 -31.25
N LYS A 201 -19.69 -11.73 -32.45
CA LYS A 201 -18.40 -11.33 -33.03
C LYS A 201 -18.29 -9.81 -33.21
N SER A 202 -19.35 -9.19 -33.75
CA SER A 202 -19.39 -7.74 -33.98
C SER A 202 -19.43 -6.97 -32.66
N ALA A 203 -20.19 -7.46 -31.67
CA ALA A 203 -20.30 -6.88 -30.34
C ALA A 203 -18.95 -6.96 -29.59
N LEU A 204 -18.26 -8.08 -29.64
CA LEU A 204 -16.92 -8.23 -29.07
C LEU A 204 -15.93 -7.23 -29.70
N ASN A 205 -15.86 -7.18 -31.04
CA ASN A 205 -14.95 -6.26 -31.72
C ASN A 205 -15.24 -4.79 -31.36
N ALA A 206 -16.51 -4.40 -31.42
CA ALA A 206 -16.92 -3.03 -31.06
C ALA A 206 -16.68 -2.72 -29.57
N GLY A 207 -16.95 -3.67 -28.67
CA GLY A 207 -16.76 -3.51 -27.22
C GLY A 207 -15.30 -3.28 -26.85
N PHE A 208 -14.38 -4.11 -27.36
CA PHE A 208 -12.94 -3.92 -27.14
C PHE A 208 -12.43 -2.60 -27.74
N HIS A 209 -12.87 -2.23 -28.93
CA HIS A 209 -12.45 -0.98 -29.59
C HIS A 209 -12.95 0.26 -28.83
N LYS A 210 -14.22 0.28 -28.45
CA LYS A 210 -14.82 1.43 -27.72
C LYS A 210 -14.31 1.57 -26.29
N ALA A 211 -13.97 0.46 -25.63
CA ALA A 211 -13.45 0.48 -24.26
C ALA A 211 -12.01 0.98 -24.19
N MET A 212 -11.23 0.83 -25.27
CA MET A 212 -9.78 1.08 -25.27
C MET A 212 -9.41 2.47 -24.78
N SER A 213 -10.11 3.51 -25.26
CA SER A 213 -9.84 4.90 -24.85
C SER A 213 -9.98 5.08 -23.33
N ALA A 214 -11.11 4.66 -22.75
CA ALA A 214 -11.38 4.82 -21.33
C ALA A 214 -10.38 4.01 -20.46
N ILE A 215 -9.99 2.81 -20.92
CA ILE A 215 -9.00 1.98 -20.21
C ILE A 215 -7.62 2.65 -20.22
N LEU A 216 -7.16 3.14 -21.36
CA LEU A 216 -5.87 3.83 -21.46
C LEU A 216 -5.85 5.09 -20.61
N ASP A 217 -6.89 5.92 -20.71
CA ASP A 217 -6.99 7.19 -19.99
C ASP A 217 -6.98 6.98 -18.47
N GLY A 218 -7.75 6.02 -17.96
CA GLY A 218 -7.81 5.73 -16.53
C GLY A 218 -6.49 5.15 -15.99
N ASN A 219 -5.84 4.28 -16.75
CA ASN A 219 -4.57 3.69 -16.33
C ASN A 219 -3.39 4.68 -16.42
N ILE A 220 -3.38 5.58 -17.41
CA ILE A 220 -2.36 6.63 -17.51
C ILE A 220 -2.41 7.56 -16.30
N THR A 221 -3.59 7.96 -15.83
CA THR A 221 -3.69 8.80 -14.63
C THR A 221 -3.14 8.12 -13.37
N THR A 222 -3.41 6.82 -13.21
CA THR A 222 -2.86 6.06 -12.09
C THR A 222 -1.34 5.84 -12.24
N LEU A 223 -0.84 5.66 -13.47
CA LEU A 223 0.61 5.60 -13.74
C LEU A 223 1.31 6.93 -13.44
N ILE A 224 0.67 8.08 -13.70
CA ILE A 224 1.20 9.39 -13.29
C ILE A 224 1.35 9.45 -11.78
N ALA A 225 0.33 9.04 -11.01
CA ALA A 225 0.40 8.98 -9.56
C ALA A 225 1.53 8.06 -9.08
N ALA A 226 1.65 6.86 -9.65
CA ALA A 226 2.70 5.91 -9.34
C ALA A 226 4.10 6.44 -9.69
N ALA A 227 4.26 7.11 -10.82
CA ALA A 227 5.54 7.71 -11.23
C ALA A 227 5.98 8.83 -10.29
N VAL A 228 5.06 9.71 -9.88
CA VAL A 228 5.37 10.77 -8.90
C VAL A 228 5.75 10.15 -7.55
N LEU A 229 5.01 9.13 -7.13
CA LEU A 229 5.30 8.41 -5.89
C LEU A 229 6.66 7.69 -5.94
N TRP A 230 7.06 7.15 -7.09
CA TRP A 230 8.37 6.54 -7.28
C TRP A 230 9.51 7.56 -7.27
N LEU A 231 9.30 8.73 -7.86
CA LEU A 231 10.30 9.79 -7.94
C LEU A 231 10.50 10.53 -6.62
N LYS A 232 9.41 10.77 -5.88
CA LYS A 232 9.40 11.57 -4.65
C LYS A 232 9.24 10.76 -3.38
N GLY A 233 8.74 9.53 -3.48
CA GLY A 233 8.59 8.63 -2.35
C GLY A 233 9.94 8.14 -1.85
N SER A 234 10.00 7.81 -0.56
CA SER A 234 11.14 7.23 0.11
C SER A 234 10.86 5.80 0.57
N GLY A 235 11.90 5.01 0.74
CA GLY A 235 11.86 3.69 1.36
C GLY A 235 10.76 2.77 0.81
N THR A 236 9.89 2.31 1.70
CA THR A 236 8.83 1.33 1.42
C THR A 236 7.79 1.83 0.43
N VAL A 237 7.55 3.15 0.36
CA VAL A 237 6.60 3.78 -0.57
C VAL A 237 7.07 3.66 -2.01
N LYS A 238 8.39 3.71 -2.24
CA LYS A 238 8.97 3.54 -3.57
C LYS A 238 8.75 2.12 -4.11
N GLY A 239 8.88 1.10 -3.24
CA GLY A 239 8.53 -0.28 -3.58
C GLY A 239 7.06 -0.46 -3.93
N PHE A 240 6.15 0.19 -3.17
CA PHE A 240 4.73 0.24 -3.50
C PHE A 240 4.47 0.85 -4.89
N ALA A 241 5.10 1.99 -5.18
CA ALA A 241 4.92 2.67 -6.46
C ALA A 241 5.39 1.82 -7.65
N GLN A 242 6.51 1.09 -7.49
CA GLN A 242 7.03 0.17 -8.52
C GLN A 242 6.08 -0.99 -8.76
N THR A 243 5.59 -1.65 -7.70
CA THR A 243 4.66 -2.78 -7.84
C THR A 243 3.32 -2.33 -8.41
N LEU A 244 2.82 -1.15 -8.03
CA LEU A 244 1.60 -0.56 -8.57
C LEU A 244 1.75 -0.25 -10.06
N ALA A 245 2.83 0.43 -10.46
CA ALA A 245 3.08 0.77 -11.87
C ALA A 245 3.20 -0.49 -12.74
N LEU A 246 3.97 -1.49 -12.28
CA LEU A 246 4.10 -2.78 -12.95
C LEU A 246 2.74 -3.47 -13.09
N GLY A 247 1.96 -3.49 -11.99
CA GLY A 247 0.61 -4.06 -11.96
C GLY A 247 -0.31 -3.43 -13.00
N ILE A 248 -0.30 -2.11 -13.13
CA ILE A 248 -1.12 -1.39 -14.11
C ILE A 248 -0.72 -1.73 -15.54
N VAL A 249 0.57 -1.75 -15.86
CA VAL A 249 1.04 -2.09 -17.21
C VAL A 249 0.66 -3.53 -17.59
N VAL A 250 0.88 -4.48 -16.69
CA VAL A 250 0.53 -5.89 -16.90
C VAL A 250 -0.99 -6.08 -16.99
N SER A 251 -1.78 -5.33 -16.19
CA SER A 251 -3.25 -5.39 -16.25
C SER A 251 -3.81 -4.92 -17.59
N MET A 252 -3.26 -3.86 -18.15
CA MET A 252 -3.64 -3.40 -19.49
C MET A 252 -3.32 -4.46 -20.54
N PHE A 253 -2.14 -5.06 -20.48
CA PHE A 253 -1.76 -6.14 -21.39
C PHE A 253 -2.69 -7.34 -21.26
N THR A 254 -2.95 -7.82 -20.06
CA THR A 254 -3.81 -8.99 -19.84
C THR A 254 -5.27 -8.73 -20.23
N ALA A 255 -5.82 -7.54 -19.97
CA ALA A 255 -7.18 -7.22 -20.35
C ALA A 255 -7.35 -7.05 -21.88
N LEU A 256 -6.43 -6.33 -22.53
CA LEU A 256 -6.55 -5.99 -23.96
C LEU A 256 -6.09 -7.11 -24.89
N VAL A 257 -5.13 -7.94 -24.45
CA VAL A 257 -4.56 -9.03 -25.28
C VAL A 257 -5.05 -10.39 -24.79
N ILE A 258 -4.75 -10.78 -23.55
CA ILE A 258 -5.00 -12.15 -23.08
C ILE A 258 -6.51 -12.41 -22.97
N THR A 259 -7.26 -11.54 -22.30
CA THR A 259 -8.72 -11.70 -22.18
C THR A 259 -9.37 -11.71 -23.57
N ARG A 260 -8.93 -10.83 -24.45
CA ARG A 260 -9.42 -10.80 -25.84
C ARG A 260 -9.18 -12.12 -26.53
N MET A 261 -7.97 -12.68 -26.48
CA MET A 261 -7.64 -13.96 -27.08
C MET A 261 -8.53 -15.10 -26.55
N ILE A 262 -8.71 -15.18 -25.22
CA ILE A 262 -9.50 -16.23 -24.58
C ILE A 262 -10.98 -16.13 -25.01
N VAL A 263 -11.55 -14.92 -24.99
CA VAL A 263 -12.96 -14.71 -25.40
C VAL A 263 -13.17 -15.08 -26.88
N TYR A 264 -12.24 -14.71 -27.75
CA TYR A 264 -12.29 -15.11 -29.17
C TYR A 264 -12.07 -16.61 -29.37
N ALA A 265 -11.25 -17.26 -28.55
CA ALA A 265 -11.08 -18.72 -28.56
C ALA A 265 -12.40 -19.42 -28.22
N PHE A 266 -13.13 -18.96 -27.19
CA PHE A 266 -14.46 -19.49 -26.86
C PHE A 266 -15.45 -19.33 -28.01
N TYR A 267 -15.43 -18.19 -28.69
CA TYR A 267 -16.25 -17.98 -29.89
C TYR A 267 -15.87 -18.94 -31.03
N ALA A 268 -14.57 -19.16 -31.25
CA ALA A 268 -14.05 -20.04 -32.30
C ALA A 268 -14.37 -21.52 -32.06
N VAL A 269 -14.37 -21.98 -30.82
CA VAL A 269 -14.79 -23.35 -30.42
C VAL A 269 -16.30 -23.59 -30.63
N GLY A 270 -17.07 -22.54 -31.00
CA GLY A 270 -18.48 -22.70 -31.33
C GLY A 270 -19.44 -22.21 -30.24
N ILE A 271 -18.98 -21.63 -29.15
CA ILE A 271 -19.83 -21.05 -28.09
C ILE A 271 -20.30 -19.68 -28.59
N ARG A 272 -21.42 -19.61 -29.32
CA ARG A 272 -21.91 -18.39 -30.01
C ARG A 272 -23.22 -17.85 -29.44
N ASN A 273 -23.77 -18.45 -28.38
CA ASN A 273 -25.06 -18.03 -27.79
C ASN A 273 -24.90 -16.64 -27.12
N PRO A 274 -25.60 -15.58 -27.58
CA PRO A 274 -25.48 -14.23 -27.04
C PRO A 274 -25.79 -14.14 -25.55
N LYS A 275 -26.67 -15.00 -25.02
CA LYS A 275 -27.04 -15.05 -23.60
C LYS A 275 -25.87 -15.39 -22.68
N LEU A 276 -24.87 -16.10 -23.18
CA LEU A 276 -23.66 -16.45 -22.44
C LEU A 276 -22.63 -15.31 -22.39
N TYR A 277 -22.72 -14.35 -23.33
CA TYR A 277 -21.84 -13.18 -23.38
C TYR A 277 -22.41 -11.95 -22.67
N GLY A 278 -23.65 -11.98 -22.26
CA GLY A 278 -24.26 -10.93 -21.45
C GLY A 278 -25.78 -11.09 -21.35
N ARG A 279 -26.33 -10.83 -20.17
CA ARG A 279 -27.79 -10.78 -20.00
C ARG A 279 -28.29 -9.46 -20.56
N ILE A 280 -29.13 -9.52 -21.61
CA ILE A 280 -29.79 -8.36 -22.16
C ILE A 280 -30.80 -7.87 -21.09
N LYS A 281 -30.66 -6.64 -20.64
CA LYS A 281 -31.60 -5.97 -19.73
C LYS A 281 -32.17 -4.74 -20.41
N GLU A 282 -33.43 -4.45 -20.20
CA GLU A 282 -34.02 -3.19 -20.60
C GLU A 282 -33.31 -2.00 -19.98
N GLU A 283 -33.24 -0.90 -20.71
CA GLU A 283 -32.63 0.33 -20.20
C GLU A 283 -33.43 0.84 -18.98
N ARG A 284 -32.74 1.15 -17.92
CA ARG A 284 -33.36 1.77 -16.74
C ARG A 284 -33.73 3.21 -17.06
N ALA A 285 -34.87 3.68 -16.50
CA ALA A 285 -35.21 5.08 -16.53
C ALA A 285 -34.04 5.91 -15.90
N PRO A 286 -33.72 7.07 -16.49
CA PRO A 286 -32.68 7.95 -15.94
C PRO A 286 -33.00 8.34 -14.50
N ILE A 287 -32.02 8.19 -13.62
CA ILE A 287 -32.11 8.63 -12.21
C ILE A 287 -31.74 10.11 -12.19
N ASP A 288 -32.50 10.92 -11.47
CA ASP A 288 -32.20 12.34 -11.32
C ASP A 288 -31.15 12.60 -10.24
N PHE A 289 -29.89 12.63 -10.64
CA PHE A 289 -28.75 13.00 -9.79
C PHE A 289 -28.59 14.52 -9.71
N LEU A 290 -28.69 15.22 -10.84
CA LEU A 290 -28.47 16.66 -10.91
C LEU A 290 -29.52 17.46 -10.12
N GLY A 291 -30.77 17.00 -10.10
CA GLY A 291 -31.80 17.63 -9.27
C GLY A 291 -31.51 17.55 -7.77
N LYS A 292 -30.81 16.49 -7.33
CA LYS A 292 -30.44 16.26 -5.94
C LYS A 292 -29.03 16.77 -5.56
N ARG A 293 -28.33 17.46 -6.47
CA ARG A 293 -26.94 17.93 -6.28
C ARG A 293 -26.73 18.71 -4.98
N LYS A 294 -27.67 19.56 -4.57
CA LYS A 294 -27.56 20.34 -3.32
C LYS A 294 -27.46 19.44 -2.08
N ILE A 295 -28.15 18.30 -2.07
CA ILE A 295 -28.10 17.34 -0.95
C ILE A 295 -26.72 16.67 -0.92
N PHE A 296 -26.21 16.23 -2.06
CA PHE A 296 -24.91 15.59 -2.15
C PHE A 296 -23.77 16.54 -1.71
N PHE A 297 -23.78 17.78 -2.19
CA PHE A 297 -22.81 18.79 -1.75
C PHE A 297 -22.94 19.10 -0.25
N ALA A 298 -24.15 19.21 0.29
CA ALA A 298 -24.38 19.47 1.71
C ALA A 298 -23.83 18.33 2.59
N VAL A 299 -24.06 17.07 2.20
CA VAL A 299 -23.50 15.89 2.90
C VAL A 299 -21.99 15.91 2.88
N SER A 300 -21.37 16.15 1.72
CA SER A 300 -19.93 16.22 1.56
C SER A 300 -19.30 17.31 2.42
N VAL A 301 -19.88 18.52 2.37
CA VAL A 301 -19.41 19.66 3.19
C VAL A 301 -19.57 19.36 4.67
N ALA A 302 -20.68 18.72 5.10
CA ALA A 302 -20.88 18.35 6.48
C ALA A 302 -19.80 17.36 6.99
N VAL A 303 -19.47 16.33 6.19
CA VAL A 303 -18.42 15.36 6.55
C VAL A 303 -17.05 16.04 6.68
N ILE A 304 -16.71 16.91 5.73
CA ILE A 304 -15.44 17.65 5.74
C ILE A 304 -15.38 18.59 6.96
N LEU A 305 -16.47 19.32 7.25
CA LEU A 305 -16.54 20.22 8.42
C LEU A 305 -16.40 19.45 9.73
N ILE A 306 -17.05 18.27 9.86
CA ILE A 306 -16.88 17.39 11.02
C ILE A 306 -15.39 17.03 11.19
N GLY A 307 -14.71 16.68 10.10
CA GLY A 307 -13.26 16.42 10.13
C GLY A 307 -12.45 17.61 10.67
N PHE A 308 -12.72 18.82 10.18
CA PHE A 308 -12.05 20.03 10.68
C PHE A 308 -12.38 20.34 12.15
N VAL A 309 -13.60 20.12 12.60
CA VAL A 309 -13.98 20.27 14.01
C VAL A 309 -13.19 19.28 14.87
N PHE A 310 -13.13 18.01 14.49
CA PHE A 310 -12.32 17.01 15.20
C PHE A 310 -10.83 17.35 15.20
N MET A 311 -10.31 17.91 14.09
CA MET A 311 -8.93 18.40 14.01
C MET A 311 -8.67 19.51 15.04
N GLY A 312 -9.60 20.48 15.18
CA GLY A 312 -9.53 21.54 16.18
C GLY A 312 -9.64 21.00 17.62
N VAL A 313 -10.55 20.08 17.87
CA VAL A 313 -10.71 19.43 19.20
C VAL A 313 -9.45 18.66 19.57
N ASN A 314 -8.90 17.87 18.66
CA ASN A 314 -7.67 17.11 18.91
C ASN A 314 -6.47 18.04 19.19
N ALA A 315 -6.35 19.15 18.47
CA ALA A 315 -5.33 20.17 18.72
C ALA A 315 -5.50 20.82 20.10
N GLY A 316 -6.74 21.19 20.47
CA GLY A 316 -7.06 21.83 21.75
C GLY A 316 -6.90 20.91 22.97
N THR A 317 -7.03 19.57 22.78
CA THR A 317 -6.82 18.58 23.86
C THR A 317 -5.37 18.11 24.00
N GLY A 318 -4.42 18.73 23.31
CA GLY A 318 -3.00 18.36 23.36
C GLY A 318 -2.62 17.10 22.56
N LYS A 319 -3.60 16.41 21.96
CA LYS A 319 -3.36 15.18 21.17
C LYS A 319 -2.78 15.43 19.78
N GLY A 320 -2.59 16.70 19.40
CA GLY A 320 -2.17 17.12 18.06
C GLY A 320 -3.29 17.00 17.02
N ALA A 321 -3.35 17.92 16.06
CA ALA A 321 -4.38 17.99 15.02
C ALA A 321 -4.46 16.68 14.20
N LEU A 322 -3.30 16.13 13.86
CA LEU A 322 -3.12 14.83 13.18
C LEU A 322 -2.29 13.90 14.06
N ASN A 323 -2.51 12.61 13.93
CA ASN A 323 -1.69 11.59 14.58
C ASN A 323 -0.51 11.23 13.65
N TYR A 324 0.56 12.02 13.73
CA TYR A 324 1.74 11.77 12.90
C TYR A 324 2.45 10.47 13.33
N SER A 325 2.82 9.66 12.34
CA SER A 325 3.72 8.52 12.55
C SER A 325 5.11 8.99 12.95
N LEU A 326 5.89 8.06 13.45
CA LEU A 326 7.30 8.29 13.78
C LEU A 326 8.10 8.83 12.58
N GLU A 327 7.80 8.34 11.39
CA GLU A 327 8.42 8.78 10.14
C GLU A 327 8.25 10.29 9.89
N PHE A 328 7.15 10.88 10.37
CA PHE A 328 6.83 12.30 10.17
C PHE A 328 7.06 13.17 11.41
N LYS A 329 7.12 12.57 12.60
CA LYS A 329 7.38 13.29 13.86
C LYS A 329 8.84 13.23 14.27
N GLY A 330 9.53 12.17 13.93
CA GLY A 330 10.79 11.76 14.54
C GLY A 330 10.56 11.17 15.92
N GLY A 331 11.56 10.49 16.45
CA GLY A 331 11.46 9.87 17.77
C GLY A 331 11.84 8.39 17.75
N THR A 332 11.46 7.70 18.81
CA THR A 332 11.70 6.26 19.01
C THR A 332 10.37 5.50 19.03
N SER A 333 10.28 4.39 18.29
CA SER A 333 9.22 3.41 18.38
C SER A 333 9.76 2.17 19.04
N THR A 334 9.18 1.78 20.16
CA THR A 334 9.51 0.54 20.84
C THR A 334 8.32 -0.41 20.78
N ASN A 335 8.49 -1.52 20.08
CA ASN A 335 7.50 -2.59 20.00
C ASN A 335 7.80 -3.60 21.09
N VAL A 336 6.83 -3.89 21.92
CA VAL A 336 6.92 -4.83 23.03
C VAL A 336 5.88 -5.93 22.85
N THR A 337 6.31 -7.18 22.85
CA THR A 337 5.41 -8.34 22.83
C THR A 337 5.26 -8.87 24.24
N PHE A 338 4.03 -8.88 24.75
CA PHE A 338 3.72 -9.34 26.10
C PHE A 338 3.17 -10.77 26.09
N ASP A 339 3.26 -11.46 27.21
CA ASP A 339 2.65 -12.80 27.39
C ASP A 339 1.13 -12.78 27.30
N LYS A 340 0.50 -11.64 27.59
CA LYS A 340 -0.95 -11.43 27.52
C LYS A 340 -1.32 -10.12 26.81
N ALA A 341 -2.51 -10.08 26.24
CA ALA A 341 -3.04 -8.85 25.66
C ALA A 341 -3.40 -7.82 26.75
N TYR A 342 -2.97 -6.57 26.55
CA TYR A 342 -3.32 -5.42 27.39
C TYR A 342 -4.27 -4.50 26.62
N THR A 343 -5.27 -3.95 27.33
CA THR A 343 -6.09 -2.89 26.79
C THR A 343 -5.38 -1.54 26.90
N LEU A 344 -5.72 -0.58 26.03
CA LEU A 344 -5.17 0.78 26.10
C LEU A 344 -5.36 1.41 27.49
N LYS A 345 -6.50 1.15 28.12
CA LYS A 345 -6.78 1.69 29.45
C LYS A 345 -5.86 1.12 30.53
N GLU A 346 -5.59 -0.18 30.49
CA GLU A 346 -4.65 -0.82 31.42
C GLU A 346 -3.24 -0.27 31.21
N ILE A 347 -2.81 -0.09 29.97
CA ILE A 347 -1.49 0.49 29.67
C ILE A 347 -1.39 1.92 30.17
N ASP A 348 -2.40 2.76 29.91
CA ASP A 348 -2.43 4.15 30.35
C ASP A 348 -2.42 4.29 31.89
N GLU A 349 -3.06 3.37 32.60
CA GLU A 349 -3.14 3.42 34.07
C GLU A 349 -1.92 2.78 34.76
N THR A 350 -1.31 1.74 34.17
CA THR A 350 -0.26 0.94 34.85
C THR A 350 1.14 1.15 34.32
N MET A 351 1.30 1.48 33.03
CA MET A 351 2.62 1.54 32.39
C MET A 351 3.07 2.98 32.11
N ILE A 352 2.17 3.81 31.57
CA ILE A 352 2.52 5.16 31.11
C ILE A 352 3.10 6.05 32.21
N PRO A 353 2.56 6.12 33.45
CA PRO A 353 3.09 7.02 34.47
C PRO A 353 4.56 6.77 34.84
N ASP A 354 5.00 5.53 34.76
CA ASP A 354 6.38 5.17 35.06
C ASP A 354 7.27 5.26 33.82
N LEU A 355 6.74 4.93 32.64
CA LEU A 355 7.43 5.14 31.38
C LEU A 355 7.70 6.62 31.08
N GLU A 356 6.81 7.53 31.43
CA GLU A 356 7.03 8.98 31.32
C GLU A 356 8.26 9.42 32.15
N LYS A 357 8.46 8.81 33.32
CA LYS A 357 9.62 9.08 34.17
C LYS A 357 10.91 8.47 33.58
N VAL A 358 10.82 7.23 33.09
CA VAL A 358 11.96 6.49 32.52
C VAL A 358 12.45 7.13 31.23
N THR A 359 11.51 7.56 30.36
CA THR A 359 11.85 8.13 29.06
C THR A 359 12.02 9.65 29.07
N ASP A 360 11.60 10.31 30.18
CA ASP A 360 11.49 11.78 30.26
C ASP A 360 10.64 12.38 29.13
N ASP A 361 9.58 11.65 28.74
CA ASP A 361 8.62 12.05 27.70
C ASP A 361 7.20 12.06 28.24
N PRO A 362 6.60 13.24 28.48
CA PRO A 362 5.23 13.34 29.02
C PRO A 362 4.15 13.06 27.97
N ASN A 363 4.51 12.69 26.74
CA ASN A 363 3.57 12.51 25.65
C ASN A 363 3.76 11.18 24.91
N ILE A 364 3.94 10.09 25.66
CA ILE A 364 4.06 8.75 25.08
C ILE A 364 2.75 8.37 24.36
N GLN A 365 2.86 8.00 23.11
CA GLN A 365 1.73 7.49 22.35
C GLN A 365 1.75 5.97 22.37
N VAL A 366 0.63 5.34 22.68
CA VAL A 366 0.50 3.89 22.73
C VAL A 366 -0.44 3.41 21.65
N GLN A 367 -0.09 2.31 21.03
CA GLN A 367 -0.89 1.63 20.03
C GLN A 367 -0.86 0.13 20.28
N THR A 368 -2.02 -0.48 20.50
CA THR A 368 -2.14 -1.94 20.57
C THR A 368 -2.30 -2.53 19.18
N VAL A 369 -1.72 -3.70 18.97
CA VAL A 369 -1.84 -4.43 17.70
C VAL A 369 -3.02 -5.40 17.78
N ALA A 370 -3.99 -5.24 16.88
CA ALA A 370 -5.20 -6.07 16.89
C ALA A 370 -4.88 -7.56 16.69
N ASN A 371 -5.47 -8.41 17.52
CA ASN A 371 -5.27 -9.87 17.54
C ASN A 371 -3.83 -10.31 17.89
N SER A 372 -3.10 -9.48 18.61
CA SER A 372 -1.74 -9.75 19.07
C SER A 372 -1.58 -9.23 20.50
N ASN A 373 -0.61 -9.77 21.21
CA ASN A 373 -0.19 -9.25 22.53
C ASN A 373 0.85 -8.12 22.40
N GLN A 374 1.04 -7.59 21.20
CA GLN A 374 2.03 -6.57 20.89
C GLN A 374 1.49 -5.17 21.17
N VAL A 375 2.33 -4.36 21.79
CA VAL A 375 2.07 -2.93 22.08
C VAL A 375 3.22 -2.10 21.52
N ILE A 376 2.89 -1.02 20.84
CA ILE A 376 3.83 -0.07 20.25
C ILE A 376 3.84 1.19 21.10
N PHE A 377 4.98 1.51 21.68
CA PHE A 377 5.22 2.75 22.43
C PHE A 377 5.99 3.72 21.53
N LYS A 378 5.43 4.89 21.28
CA LYS A 378 6.06 5.96 20.48
C LYS A 378 6.45 7.10 21.41
N THR A 379 7.73 7.38 21.48
CA THR A 379 8.33 8.38 22.38
C THR A 379 9.11 9.42 21.59
N GLN A 380 9.57 10.48 22.26
CA GLN A 380 10.67 11.30 21.74
C GLN A 380 11.89 10.43 21.50
N THR A 381 12.91 10.97 20.80
CA THR A 381 14.12 10.21 20.53
C THR A 381 14.77 9.78 21.85
N LEU A 382 14.82 8.48 22.08
CA LEU A 382 15.51 7.88 23.23
C LEU A 382 16.98 7.66 22.87
N ASP A 383 17.87 8.17 23.70
CA ASP A 383 19.28 7.76 23.70
C ASP A 383 19.43 6.32 24.22
N LEU A 384 20.65 5.82 24.22
CA LEU A 384 20.91 4.45 24.61
C LEU A 384 20.51 4.17 26.07
N GLU A 385 20.85 5.09 26.99
CA GLU A 385 20.58 4.96 28.43
C GLU A 385 19.06 4.85 28.69
N LYS A 386 18.27 5.71 28.06
CA LYS A 386 16.79 5.68 28.18
C LYS A 386 16.18 4.44 27.54
N ARG A 387 16.75 3.91 26.46
CA ARG A 387 16.29 2.66 25.84
C ARG A 387 16.54 1.44 26.72
N GLU A 388 17.72 1.38 27.34
CA GLU A 388 18.07 0.34 28.31
C GLU A 388 17.19 0.43 29.57
N ALA A 389 16.96 1.64 30.06
CA ALA A 389 16.06 1.87 31.19
C ALA A 389 14.63 1.45 30.85
N PHE A 390 14.17 1.71 29.62
CA PHE A 390 12.87 1.25 29.14
C PHE A 390 12.79 -0.29 29.08
N ALA A 391 13.78 -0.93 28.47
CA ALA A 391 13.84 -2.39 28.36
C ALA A 391 13.91 -3.05 29.74
N LYS A 392 14.73 -2.49 30.64
CA LYS A 392 14.84 -2.96 32.03
C LYS A 392 13.51 -2.83 32.79
N TYR A 393 12.81 -1.71 32.66
CA TYR A 393 11.49 -1.52 33.24
C TYR A 393 10.49 -2.57 32.75
N MET A 394 10.47 -2.87 31.46
CA MET A 394 9.61 -3.90 30.88
C MET A 394 9.96 -5.31 31.37
N ALA A 395 11.25 -5.60 31.55
CA ALA A 395 11.70 -6.88 32.09
C ALA A 395 11.34 -7.02 33.58
N ASP A 396 11.63 -6.01 34.40
CA ASP A 396 11.47 -6.06 35.86
C ASP A 396 9.98 -6.09 36.27
N GLU A 397 9.11 -5.31 35.61
CA GLU A 397 7.69 -5.16 36.01
C GLU A 397 6.73 -6.09 35.24
N PHE A 398 7.06 -6.44 34.00
CA PHE A 398 6.16 -7.20 33.13
C PHE A 398 6.74 -8.53 32.63
N GLY A 399 7.97 -8.86 33.03
CA GLY A 399 8.62 -10.13 32.66
C GLY A 399 8.93 -10.25 31.15
N VAL A 400 8.99 -9.13 30.42
CA VAL A 400 9.26 -9.13 28.98
C VAL A 400 10.74 -9.39 28.76
N GLU A 401 11.04 -10.37 27.90
CA GLU A 401 12.41 -10.65 27.54
C GLU A 401 12.92 -9.63 26.51
N GLU A 402 14.23 -9.38 26.49
CA GLU A 402 14.83 -8.39 25.58
C GLU A 402 14.57 -8.72 24.09
N LYS A 403 14.48 -10.00 23.74
CA LYS A 403 14.12 -10.47 22.39
C LYS A 403 12.73 -10.01 21.93
N ASP A 404 11.81 -9.77 22.88
CA ASP A 404 10.44 -9.34 22.63
C ASP A 404 10.29 -7.81 22.55
N ILE A 405 11.43 -7.10 22.63
CA ILE A 405 11.51 -5.64 22.52
C ILE A 405 12.28 -5.26 21.26
N THR A 406 11.62 -4.57 20.34
CA THR A 406 12.25 -4.05 19.12
C THR A 406 12.16 -2.53 19.08
N THR A 407 13.28 -1.83 18.90
CA THR A 407 13.33 -0.37 18.93
C THR A 407 13.81 0.21 17.60
N GLU A 408 13.08 1.21 17.08
CA GLU A 408 13.42 1.95 15.86
C GLU A 408 13.53 3.44 16.17
N ASN A 409 14.58 4.10 15.69
CA ASN A 409 14.81 5.54 15.84
C ASN A 409 14.79 6.27 14.50
N ILE A 410 14.05 7.38 14.43
CA ILE A 410 14.01 8.26 13.26
C ILE A 410 14.35 9.70 13.67
N SER A 411 15.33 10.29 12.98
CA SER A 411 15.74 11.68 13.21
C SER A 411 14.64 12.68 12.82
N SER A 412 14.46 13.72 13.61
CA SER A 412 13.49 14.80 13.34
C SER A 412 13.78 15.58 12.05
N THR A 413 15.05 15.69 11.65
CA THR A 413 15.45 16.33 10.40
C THR A 413 14.96 15.55 9.20
N VAL A 414 15.19 14.22 9.18
CA VAL A 414 14.69 13.32 8.13
C VAL A 414 13.17 13.36 8.07
N SER A 415 12.50 13.36 9.22
CA SER A 415 11.04 13.42 9.30
C SER A 415 10.45 14.71 8.73
N SER A 416 11.12 15.84 8.90
CA SER A 416 10.67 17.12 8.33
C SER A 416 10.79 17.15 6.80
N GLU A 417 11.88 16.62 6.26
CA GLU A 417 12.08 16.48 4.81
C GLU A 417 11.02 15.57 4.19
N MET A 418 10.75 14.42 4.81
CA MET A 418 9.73 13.49 4.33
C MET A 418 8.34 14.11 4.29
N ARG A 419 7.96 14.94 5.28
CA ARG A 419 6.67 15.67 5.25
C ARG A 419 6.57 16.65 4.08
N VAL A 420 7.62 17.41 3.84
CA VAL A 420 7.66 18.37 2.73
C VAL A 420 7.59 17.66 1.39
N ASP A 421 8.36 16.60 1.20
CA ASP A 421 8.35 15.79 -0.01
C ASP A 421 6.97 15.14 -0.26
N ALA A 422 6.27 14.73 0.80
CA ALA A 422 4.90 14.23 0.72
C ALA A 422 3.93 15.25 0.13
N ILE A 423 3.93 16.47 0.65
CA ILE A 423 3.06 17.55 0.18
C ILE A 423 3.39 17.90 -1.26
N ILE A 424 4.68 18.01 -1.58
CA ILE A 424 5.15 18.28 -2.95
C ILE A 424 4.71 17.17 -3.90
N ALA A 425 4.81 15.90 -3.51
CA ALA A 425 4.41 14.78 -4.33
C ALA A 425 2.91 14.82 -4.69
N VAL A 426 2.05 15.08 -3.69
CA VAL A 426 0.60 15.21 -3.93
C VAL A 426 0.29 16.40 -4.83
N ALA A 427 0.93 17.55 -4.62
CA ALA A 427 0.74 18.74 -5.45
C ALA A 427 1.17 18.47 -6.91
N ILE A 428 2.35 17.91 -7.12
CA ILE A 428 2.89 17.57 -8.45
C ILE A 428 1.96 16.58 -9.16
N ALA A 429 1.54 15.50 -8.48
CA ALA A 429 0.64 14.51 -9.06
C ALA A 429 -0.69 15.15 -9.49
N THR A 430 -1.28 15.99 -8.64
CA THR A 430 -2.53 16.70 -8.94
C THR A 430 -2.38 17.61 -10.17
N VAL A 431 -1.28 18.36 -10.27
CA VAL A 431 -1.01 19.24 -11.43
C VAL A 431 -0.85 18.43 -12.71
N PHE A 432 -0.08 17.34 -12.69
CA PHE A 432 0.09 16.49 -13.88
C PHE A 432 -1.20 15.81 -14.31
N MET A 433 -2.04 15.37 -13.36
CA MET A 433 -3.34 14.79 -13.67
C MET A 433 -4.30 15.85 -14.25
N LEU A 434 -4.33 17.05 -13.70
CA LEU A 434 -5.11 18.16 -14.24
C LEU A 434 -4.69 18.49 -15.69
N LEU A 435 -3.38 18.60 -15.92
CA LEU A 435 -2.82 18.83 -17.25
C LEU A 435 -3.22 17.72 -18.23
N TYR A 436 -3.08 16.45 -17.79
CA TYR A 436 -3.47 15.31 -18.61
C TYR A 436 -4.96 15.34 -18.99
N ILE A 437 -5.85 15.58 -18.02
CA ILE A 437 -7.30 15.62 -18.27
C ILE A 437 -7.64 16.79 -19.20
N TRP A 438 -7.06 17.95 -18.97
CA TRP A 438 -7.26 19.13 -19.84
C TRP A 438 -6.85 18.85 -21.29
N LEU A 439 -5.67 18.30 -21.50
CA LEU A 439 -5.17 17.93 -22.83
C LEU A 439 -6.06 16.85 -23.49
N ARG A 440 -6.54 15.90 -22.70
CA ARG A 440 -7.32 14.76 -23.17
C ARG A 440 -8.75 15.12 -23.57
N PHE A 441 -9.42 15.92 -22.77
CA PHE A 441 -10.80 16.29 -23.02
C PHE A 441 -10.94 17.60 -23.78
N LYS A 442 -9.90 18.43 -23.86
CA LYS A 442 -9.88 19.73 -24.53
C LYS A 442 -10.96 20.72 -24.03
N ASP A 443 -11.51 20.48 -22.86
CA ASP A 443 -12.49 21.32 -22.19
C ASP A 443 -12.11 21.50 -20.73
N ILE A 444 -11.91 22.75 -20.32
CA ILE A 444 -11.49 23.10 -18.96
C ILE A 444 -12.55 22.71 -17.91
N ARG A 445 -13.80 22.60 -18.29
CA ARG A 445 -14.92 22.25 -17.39
C ARG A 445 -14.74 20.83 -16.84
N PHE A 446 -14.39 19.87 -17.71
CA PHE A 446 -14.10 18.51 -17.28
C PHE A 446 -12.87 18.46 -16.35
N ALA A 447 -11.81 19.21 -16.67
CA ALA A 447 -10.61 19.24 -15.85
C ALA A 447 -10.88 19.84 -14.47
N THR A 448 -11.57 20.99 -14.40
CA THR A 448 -11.89 21.64 -13.12
C THR A 448 -12.84 20.79 -12.26
N SER A 449 -13.85 20.19 -12.85
CA SER A 449 -14.78 19.31 -12.16
C SER A 449 -14.07 18.08 -11.58
N ALA A 450 -13.18 17.44 -12.35
CA ALA A 450 -12.35 16.33 -11.85
C ALA A 450 -11.46 16.75 -10.67
N VAL A 451 -10.82 17.93 -10.74
CA VAL A 451 -9.98 18.41 -9.64
C VAL A 451 -10.80 18.69 -8.37
N VAL A 452 -11.98 19.29 -8.51
CA VAL A 452 -12.88 19.51 -7.37
C VAL A 452 -13.27 18.19 -6.71
N ALA A 453 -13.57 17.15 -7.50
CA ALA A 453 -13.85 15.82 -6.97
C ALA A 453 -12.63 15.20 -6.28
N LEU A 454 -11.43 15.36 -6.84
CA LEU A 454 -10.20 14.88 -6.20
C LEU A 454 -9.91 15.56 -4.86
N ILE A 455 -10.05 16.89 -4.81
CA ILE A 455 -9.89 17.66 -3.56
C ILE A 455 -10.92 17.19 -2.52
N HIS A 456 -12.17 17.00 -2.94
CA HIS A 456 -13.22 16.45 -2.09
C HIS A 456 -12.80 15.08 -1.51
N ASP A 457 -12.34 14.15 -2.34
CA ASP A 457 -11.96 12.81 -1.91
C ASP A 457 -10.79 12.82 -0.92
N VAL A 458 -9.77 13.62 -1.20
CA VAL A 458 -8.63 13.83 -0.29
C VAL A 458 -9.08 14.40 1.04
N LEU A 459 -9.98 15.40 1.05
CA LEU A 459 -10.47 16.01 2.29
C LEU A 459 -11.36 15.08 3.10
N VAL A 460 -12.21 14.26 2.47
CA VAL A 460 -13.02 13.25 3.16
C VAL A 460 -12.16 12.17 3.79
N VAL A 461 -11.16 11.67 3.04
CA VAL A 461 -10.23 10.67 3.58
C VAL A 461 -9.36 11.28 4.70
N LEU A 462 -8.92 12.51 4.57
CA LEU A 462 -8.21 13.24 5.64
C LEU A 462 -9.10 13.38 6.89
N ALA A 463 -10.38 13.73 6.72
CA ALA A 463 -11.34 13.79 7.82
C ALA A 463 -11.45 12.43 8.53
N PHE A 464 -11.48 11.34 7.77
CA PHE A 464 -11.48 9.99 8.31
C PHE A 464 -10.20 9.68 9.12
N TYR A 465 -9.01 10.05 8.62
CA TYR A 465 -7.75 9.92 9.36
C TYR A 465 -7.78 10.67 10.70
N VAL A 466 -8.34 11.87 10.71
CA VAL A 466 -8.47 12.70 11.92
C VAL A 466 -9.40 12.07 12.93
N ILE A 467 -10.60 11.62 12.49
CA ILE A 467 -11.64 11.05 13.36
C ILE A 467 -11.20 9.70 13.92
N ALA A 468 -10.68 8.82 13.06
CA ALA A 468 -10.23 7.47 13.44
C ALA A 468 -8.84 7.46 14.09
N ARG A 469 -8.16 8.60 14.20
CA ARG A 469 -6.80 8.74 14.75
C ARG A 469 -5.77 7.80 14.09
N ILE A 470 -5.95 7.51 12.81
CA ILE A 470 -5.01 6.67 12.06
C ILE A 470 -3.69 7.43 11.89
N SER A 471 -2.59 6.69 11.90
CA SER A 471 -1.24 7.21 11.77
C SER A 471 -0.99 7.87 10.40
N VAL A 472 -0.53 9.11 10.39
CA VAL A 472 -0.20 9.88 9.19
C VAL A 472 1.30 9.79 8.93
N GLY A 473 1.70 8.96 7.99
CA GLY A 473 3.10 8.69 7.63
C GLY A 473 3.26 8.39 6.13
N ASN A 474 4.26 7.62 5.79
CA ASN A 474 4.52 7.22 4.41
C ASN A 474 3.36 6.44 3.78
N THR A 475 2.71 5.58 4.55
CA THR A 475 1.50 4.84 4.12
C THR A 475 0.34 5.76 3.78
N PHE A 476 0.20 6.90 4.48
CA PHE A 476 -0.77 7.95 4.16
C PHE A 476 -0.53 8.54 2.77
N ILE A 477 0.73 8.83 2.40
CA ILE A 477 1.07 9.38 1.08
C ILE A 477 0.69 8.37 -0.02
N ALA A 478 1.09 7.12 0.16
CA ALA A 478 0.77 6.03 -0.76
C ALA A 478 -0.74 5.88 -0.93
N CYS A 479 -1.49 5.90 0.17
CA CYS A 479 -2.94 5.84 0.17
C CYS A 479 -3.57 7.02 -0.58
N MET A 480 -3.17 8.26 -0.27
CA MET A 480 -3.71 9.48 -0.89
C MET A 480 -3.47 9.50 -2.40
N LEU A 481 -2.24 9.24 -2.85
CA LEU A 481 -1.93 9.21 -4.28
C LEU A 481 -2.64 8.07 -5.02
N THR A 482 -2.83 6.93 -4.36
CA THR A 482 -3.60 5.80 -4.90
C THR A 482 -5.08 6.18 -5.06
N ILE A 483 -5.68 6.79 -4.04
CA ILE A 483 -7.08 7.23 -4.08
C ILE A 483 -7.28 8.26 -5.18
N VAL A 484 -6.39 9.23 -5.29
CA VAL A 484 -6.41 10.26 -6.34
C VAL A 484 -6.35 9.61 -7.73
N GLY A 485 -5.44 8.65 -7.95
CA GLY A 485 -5.32 7.95 -9.24
C GLY A 485 -6.52 7.04 -9.54
N TYR A 486 -7.09 6.39 -8.51
CA TYR A 486 -8.22 5.49 -8.67
C TYR A 486 -9.55 6.23 -8.85
N SER A 487 -9.82 7.25 -8.05
CA SER A 487 -11.06 8.03 -8.10
C SER A 487 -11.25 8.69 -9.47
N ILE A 488 -10.17 9.21 -10.04
CA ILE A 488 -10.24 9.86 -11.35
C ILE A 488 -10.59 8.88 -12.48
N ASN A 489 -10.24 7.59 -12.34
CA ASN A 489 -10.60 6.55 -13.32
C ASN A 489 -12.13 6.42 -13.45
N ALA A 490 -12.86 6.39 -12.33
CA ALA A 490 -14.32 6.35 -12.35
C ALA A 490 -14.94 7.60 -13.01
N THR A 491 -14.37 8.77 -12.72
CA THR A 491 -14.78 10.05 -13.31
C THR A 491 -14.55 10.09 -14.83
N ILE A 492 -13.38 9.65 -15.32
CA ILE A 492 -13.05 9.60 -16.75
C ILE A 492 -14.05 8.75 -17.54
N VAL A 493 -14.48 7.65 -16.96
CA VAL A 493 -15.47 6.76 -17.56
C VAL A 493 -16.82 7.45 -17.81
N ILE A 494 -17.27 8.25 -16.85
CA ILE A 494 -18.49 9.05 -16.98
C ILE A 494 -18.29 10.17 -18.01
N PHE A 495 -17.17 10.87 -17.96
CA PHE A 495 -16.83 11.93 -18.90
C PHE A 495 -16.73 11.44 -20.34
N ASP A 496 -16.10 10.28 -20.56
CA ASP A 496 -16.01 9.68 -21.91
C ASP A 496 -17.42 9.36 -22.45
N ARG A 497 -18.33 8.88 -21.58
CA ARG A 497 -19.72 8.64 -21.96
C ARG A 497 -20.46 9.93 -22.28
N ILE A 498 -20.34 10.96 -21.45
CA ILE A 498 -20.95 12.27 -21.71
C ILE A 498 -20.46 12.83 -23.04
N ARG A 499 -19.15 12.78 -23.30
CA ARG A 499 -18.54 13.26 -24.54
C ARG A 499 -19.03 12.48 -25.77
N GLU A 500 -19.22 11.16 -25.64
CA GLU A 500 -19.78 10.30 -26.70
C GLU A 500 -21.23 10.70 -27.02
N GLU A 501 -22.08 10.83 -26.01
CA GLU A 501 -23.51 11.17 -26.18
C GLU A 501 -23.71 12.63 -26.63
N MET A 502 -22.83 13.56 -26.21
CA MET A 502 -22.87 14.95 -26.68
C MET A 502 -22.70 15.10 -28.20
N LYS A 503 -21.95 14.19 -28.86
CA LYS A 503 -21.78 14.20 -30.32
C LYS A 503 -23.08 13.85 -31.06
N THR A 504 -23.96 13.10 -30.40
CA THR A 504 -25.24 12.64 -30.97
C THR A 504 -26.45 13.33 -30.35
N LYS A 505 -26.22 14.38 -29.56
CA LYS A 505 -27.25 15.16 -28.87
C LYS A 505 -28.29 15.70 -29.86
N LYS A 506 -29.58 15.45 -29.57
CA LYS A 506 -30.70 15.97 -30.38
C LYS A 506 -30.88 17.48 -30.14
N ARG A 507 -31.33 18.18 -31.16
CA ARG A 507 -31.71 19.62 -31.03
C ARG A 507 -32.87 19.74 -30.02
N GLY A 508 -32.66 20.58 -28.98
CA GLY A 508 -33.65 20.82 -27.92
C GLY A 508 -33.58 19.88 -26.71
N GLU A 509 -32.69 18.88 -26.70
CA GLU A 509 -32.46 18.04 -25.51
C GLU A 509 -31.71 18.84 -24.44
N GLU A 510 -32.24 18.89 -23.22
CA GLU A 510 -31.55 19.55 -22.07
C GLU A 510 -30.28 18.79 -21.67
N LEU A 511 -29.26 19.54 -21.27
CA LEU A 511 -27.98 18.95 -20.87
C LEU A 511 -28.12 18.08 -19.62
N ASP A 512 -28.93 18.50 -18.66
CA ASP A 512 -29.20 17.80 -17.41
C ASP A 512 -29.79 16.40 -17.62
N VAL A 513 -30.71 16.28 -18.60
CA VAL A 513 -31.31 15.00 -18.97
C VAL A 513 -30.28 14.07 -19.60
N LEU A 514 -29.42 14.59 -20.48
CA LEU A 514 -28.37 13.83 -21.13
C LEU A 514 -27.36 13.33 -20.08
N VAL A 515 -26.91 14.19 -19.16
CA VAL A 515 -25.93 13.84 -18.12
C VAL A 515 -26.53 12.80 -17.17
N ASN A 516 -27.75 12.97 -16.67
CA ASN A 516 -28.43 11.99 -15.81
C ASN A 516 -28.53 10.61 -16.50
N ARG A 517 -28.82 10.58 -17.81
CA ARG A 517 -28.85 9.35 -18.61
C ARG A 517 -27.45 8.70 -18.68
N CYS A 518 -26.39 9.48 -18.93
CA CYS A 518 -25.03 8.99 -18.99
C CYS A 518 -24.57 8.39 -17.65
N ILE A 519 -24.83 9.09 -16.54
CA ILE A 519 -24.53 8.60 -15.18
C ILE A 519 -25.28 7.29 -14.92
N THR A 520 -26.61 7.25 -15.20
CA THR A 520 -27.43 6.04 -14.96
C THR A 520 -26.91 4.83 -15.74
N ARG A 521 -26.49 5.02 -17.00
CA ARG A 521 -25.94 3.95 -17.85
C ARG A 521 -24.59 3.45 -17.36
N THR A 522 -23.75 4.31 -16.80
CA THR A 522 -22.43 3.94 -16.29
C THR A 522 -22.45 3.45 -14.86
N LEU A 523 -23.50 3.72 -14.09
CA LEU A 523 -23.61 3.47 -12.64
C LEU A 523 -23.32 2.01 -12.27
N THR A 524 -23.94 1.04 -12.97
CA THR A 524 -23.74 -0.39 -12.66
C THR A 524 -22.29 -0.80 -12.84
N ARG A 525 -21.61 -0.25 -13.86
CA ARG A 525 -20.20 -0.50 -14.11
C ARG A 525 -19.35 0.12 -13.00
N SER A 526 -19.57 1.39 -12.65
CA SER A 526 -18.84 2.07 -11.59
C SER A 526 -19.01 1.36 -10.23
N ILE A 527 -20.18 0.83 -9.92
CA ILE A 527 -20.40 0.03 -8.71
C ILE A 527 -19.62 -1.29 -8.77
N TYR A 528 -19.59 -1.99 -9.90
CA TYR A 528 -18.89 -3.27 -10.00
C TYR A 528 -17.38 -3.12 -9.93
N THR A 529 -16.80 -2.08 -10.57
CA THR A 529 -15.36 -1.79 -10.46
C THR A 529 -14.99 -1.42 -9.02
N SER A 530 -15.73 -0.52 -8.38
CA SER A 530 -15.47 -0.17 -6.99
C SER A 530 -15.66 -1.35 -6.04
N LEU A 531 -16.66 -2.22 -6.29
CA LEU A 531 -16.91 -3.40 -5.47
C LEU A 531 -15.78 -4.44 -5.57
N THR A 532 -15.27 -4.72 -6.77
CA THR A 532 -14.17 -5.68 -6.96
C THR A 532 -12.90 -5.23 -6.26
N THR A 533 -12.54 -3.97 -6.40
CA THR A 533 -11.37 -3.39 -5.73
C THR A 533 -11.59 -3.30 -4.21
N PHE A 534 -12.80 -2.90 -3.77
CA PHE A 534 -13.15 -2.86 -2.35
C PHE A 534 -13.03 -4.23 -1.68
N VAL A 535 -13.53 -5.29 -2.33
CA VAL A 535 -13.45 -6.67 -1.81
C VAL A 535 -11.99 -7.10 -1.64
N MET A 536 -11.12 -6.82 -2.61
CA MET A 536 -9.69 -7.13 -2.51
C MET A 536 -9.05 -6.45 -1.30
N VAL A 537 -9.31 -5.15 -1.13
CA VAL A 537 -8.77 -4.38 -0.01
C VAL A 537 -9.40 -4.79 1.33
N ALA A 538 -10.70 -5.16 1.34
CA ALA A 538 -11.37 -5.65 2.54
C ALA A 538 -10.80 -6.99 3.02
N VAL A 539 -10.53 -7.92 2.12
CA VAL A 539 -9.85 -9.18 2.47
C VAL A 539 -8.45 -8.91 3.03
N LEU A 540 -7.73 -7.97 2.40
CA LEU A 540 -6.41 -7.54 2.88
C LEU A 540 -6.50 -6.90 4.27
N PHE A 541 -7.53 -6.11 4.55
CA PHE A 541 -7.77 -5.51 5.87
C PHE A 541 -8.07 -6.56 6.94
N VAL A 542 -8.89 -7.56 6.61
CA VAL A 542 -9.28 -8.59 7.58
C VAL A 542 -8.10 -9.50 7.93
N MET A 543 -7.34 -9.91 6.93
CA MET A 543 -6.29 -10.92 7.08
C MET A 543 -4.87 -10.33 7.25
N GLY A 544 -4.64 -9.09 6.84
CA GLY A 544 -3.32 -8.48 6.83
C GLY A 544 -2.80 -8.18 8.24
N VAL A 545 -1.48 -8.07 8.36
CA VAL A 545 -0.80 -7.57 9.56
C VAL A 545 -1.11 -6.09 9.81
N SER A 546 -0.83 -5.59 11.01
CA SER A 546 -1.20 -4.23 11.45
C SER A 546 -0.76 -3.13 10.51
N SER A 547 0.48 -3.16 10.02
CA SER A 547 1.00 -2.18 9.07
C SER A 547 0.23 -2.14 7.75
N ILE A 548 -0.29 -3.28 7.30
CA ILE A 548 -1.12 -3.40 6.10
C ILE A 548 -2.54 -2.90 6.38
N LYS A 549 -3.08 -3.15 7.57
CA LYS A 549 -4.40 -2.64 7.98
C LYS A 549 -4.45 -1.12 8.04
N GLU A 550 -3.39 -0.47 8.49
CA GLU A 550 -3.26 0.99 8.50
C GLU A 550 -3.32 1.60 7.09
N PHE A 551 -2.88 0.87 6.07
CA PHE A 551 -3.01 1.26 4.67
C PHE A 551 -4.38 0.90 4.08
N ALA A 552 -4.86 -0.32 4.35
CA ALA A 552 -6.06 -0.87 3.73
C ALA A 552 -7.35 -0.14 4.16
N LEU A 553 -7.48 0.20 5.45
CA LEU A 553 -8.70 0.83 5.97
C LEU A 553 -8.99 2.21 5.35
N PRO A 554 -8.04 3.16 5.30
CA PRO A 554 -8.29 4.43 4.61
C PRO A 554 -8.51 4.27 3.10
N LEU A 555 -7.87 3.29 2.49
CA LEU A 555 -8.05 2.99 1.07
C LEU A 555 -9.48 2.51 0.78
N MET A 556 -10.06 1.67 1.66
CA MET A 556 -11.48 1.27 1.56
C MET A 556 -12.42 2.48 1.60
N VAL A 557 -12.17 3.42 2.52
CA VAL A 557 -12.92 4.67 2.61
C VAL A 557 -12.75 5.50 1.34
N GLY A 558 -11.52 5.60 0.82
CA GLY A 558 -11.22 6.30 -0.42
C GLY A 558 -11.92 5.70 -1.65
N ILE A 559 -11.99 4.37 -1.76
CA ILE A 559 -12.72 3.69 -2.84
C ILE A 559 -14.22 4.02 -2.79
N ILE A 560 -14.82 4.00 -1.60
CA ILE A 560 -16.25 4.36 -1.41
C ILE A 560 -16.45 5.84 -1.75
N CYS A 561 -15.57 6.72 -1.26
CA CYS A 561 -15.61 8.15 -1.51
C CYS A 561 -15.47 8.47 -3.01
N GLY A 562 -14.52 7.84 -3.70
CA GLY A 562 -14.30 8.01 -5.14
C GLY A 562 -15.48 7.51 -5.99
N ALA A 563 -16.12 6.41 -5.58
CA ALA A 563 -17.35 5.94 -6.23
C ALA A 563 -18.50 6.93 -6.05
N TYR A 564 -18.62 7.52 -4.86
CA TYR A 564 -19.62 8.55 -4.58
C TYR A 564 -19.32 9.85 -5.33
N SER A 565 -18.10 10.36 -5.26
CA SER A 565 -17.72 11.65 -5.85
C SER A 565 -17.83 11.65 -7.37
N SER A 566 -17.46 10.55 -8.03
CA SER A 566 -17.56 10.41 -9.48
C SER A 566 -19.01 10.52 -10.00
N VAL A 567 -20.00 10.12 -9.18
CA VAL A 567 -21.42 10.12 -9.55
C VAL A 567 -22.14 11.38 -9.06
N CYS A 568 -21.79 11.88 -7.87
CA CYS A 568 -22.59 12.88 -7.14
C CYS A 568 -21.94 14.27 -7.06
N ILE A 569 -20.61 14.37 -7.21
CA ILE A 569 -19.86 15.62 -7.05
C ILE A 569 -19.30 16.12 -8.38
N THR A 570 -18.83 15.19 -9.22
CA THR A 570 -18.29 15.52 -10.54
C THR A 570 -19.39 15.92 -11.50
#